data_c4ab80cbfe3ebcbe1de4cfa1bf42d6ae
#
_entry.id   c4ab80cbfe3ebcbe1de4cfa1bf42d6ae
#
_cell.length_a   1.000
_cell.length_b   1.000
_cell.length_c   1.000
_cell.angle_alpha   90.00
_cell.angle_beta   90.00
_cell.angle_gamma   90.00
#
_symmetry.space_group_name_H-M   'P 1'
#
loop_
_entity.id
_entity.type
_entity.pdbx_description
1 polymer ?
#
loop_
_entity_poly.entity_id
_entity_poly.type
_entity_poly.pdbx_seq_one_letter_code
_entity_poly.pdbx_strand_id
1 'polypeptide(L)'
;MNFKLILSLPILCLGLIWPLTSHAADSFNILLYHHISSTMPRSTSITSEEFEGHLEYLKINDYNVIDLASAIASIQQGEPLPDKAIVITFDDAWRDIYLQGLPLLKKYDYPFTVFVNTDPVDQNNRHTMTWDMLRDLKKQGVTLANHTRDHDYLVRKPLYDEQWLDATLDNINYAQQRLTDELGPVPKWLAYPFGEYNDQLKLALKNRGYIAFGQQSGGVAEFSDWQALPRFPAAGRYSNLQSLKTKLASQPLPANYTAFTNPVIRTDQGDQSQPLLEVELTKAQKLGVRQQLSCFIVGERQMPNWQSKMNFTVQAGKALGKGRNRYNCTAPIWGQKNYYWLSHQWLVYGGEAPPKE
;
A
#
# COMPACT_ATOMS: atom_id res chain seq x y z
N MET A 1 64.58 15.23 56.03
CA MET A 1 63.40 14.39 55.83
C MET A 1 62.52 15.06 54.78
N ASN A 2 62.64 14.64 53.52
CA ASN A 2 61.91 15.25 52.38
C ASN A 2 60.69 14.41 52.05
N PHE A 3 59.51 14.96 52.35
CA PHE A 3 58.20 14.36 51.89
C PHE A 3 57.93 14.79 50.46
N LYS A 4 57.93 13.83 49.53
CA LYS A 4 57.43 14.04 48.18
C LYS A 4 55.94 13.80 48.17
N LEU A 5 55.16 14.85 47.86
CA LEU A 5 53.73 14.81 47.61
C LEU A 5 53.49 14.29 46.21
N ILE A 6 52.85 13.12 46.08
CA ILE A 6 52.42 12.56 44.77
C ILE A 6 51.02 13.06 44.53
N LEU A 7 50.87 14.00 43.57
CA LEU A 7 49.56 14.43 43.04
C LEU A 7 49.07 13.38 42.03
N SER A 8 48.03 12.65 42.37
CA SER A 8 47.31 11.79 41.45
C SER A 8 46.24 12.62 40.71
N LEU A 9 46.40 12.80 39.40
CA LEU A 9 45.42 13.41 38.50
C LEU A 9 44.36 12.34 38.15
N PRO A 10 43.04 12.63 38.28
CA PRO A 10 42.02 11.72 37.76
C PRO A 10 41.92 11.84 36.25
N ILE A 11 42.10 10.69 35.56
CA ILE A 11 41.81 10.59 34.13
C ILE A 11 40.30 10.64 33.92
N LEU A 12 39.81 11.75 33.41
CA LEU A 12 38.43 11.94 33.02
C LEU A 12 38.22 11.24 31.62
N CYS A 13 37.71 10.01 31.64
CA CYS A 13 37.26 9.35 30.40
C CYS A 13 36.04 10.08 29.83
N LEU A 14 36.25 11.03 28.93
CA LEU A 14 35.18 11.53 28.06
C LEU A 14 34.77 10.41 27.11
N GLY A 15 33.68 9.73 27.45
CA GLY A 15 32.99 8.84 26.53
C GLY A 15 32.49 9.64 25.32
N LEU A 16 33.10 9.47 24.16
CA LEU A 16 32.58 9.94 22.87
C LEU A 16 31.24 9.23 22.61
N ILE A 17 30.14 9.90 22.96
CA ILE A 17 28.81 9.50 22.47
C ILE A 17 28.79 9.86 20.99
N TRP A 18 29.09 8.89 20.13
CA TRP A 18 28.84 9.03 18.71
C TRP A 18 27.32 9.14 18.52
N PRO A 19 26.80 10.22 17.94
CA PRO A 19 25.40 10.25 17.57
C PRO A 19 25.18 9.12 16.55
N LEU A 20 24.35 8.14 16.92
CA LEU A 20 23.76 7.22 15.97
C LEU A 20 22.96 8.10 15.00
N THR A 21 23.51 8.39 13.84
CA THR A 21 22.77 9.04 12.75
C THR A 21 21.70 8.07 12.29
N SER A 22 20.52 8.18 12.90
CA SER A 22 19.31 7.58 12.35
C SER A 22 19.15 8.18 10.94
N HIS A 23 19.26 7.37 9.92
CA HIS A 23 18.93 7.79 8.57
C HIS A 23 17.41 7.96 8.55
N ALA A 24 16.96 9.19 8.45
CA ALA A 24 15.56 9.54 8.34
C ALA A 24 15.07 9.15 6.93
N ALA A 25 14.01 8.35 6.86
CA ALA A 25 13.35 8.03 5.60
C ALA A 25 12.23 9.05 5.30
N ASP A 26 12.02 9.36 4.04
CA ASP A 26 10.94 10.22 3.53
C ASP A 26 9.81 9.42 2.86
N SER A 27 9.81 8.11 3.06
CA SER A 27 8.87 7.18 2.44
C SER A 27 8.74 5.89 3.25
N PHE A 28 7.64 5.17 3.03
CA PHE A 28 7.40 3.86 3.61
C PHE A 28 6.70 2.93 2.62
N ASN A 29 6.77 1.62 2.86
CA ASN A 29 6.10 0.62 2.04
C ASN A 29 4.97 -0.05 2.83
N ILE A 30 3.84 -0.30 2.17
CA ILE A 30 2.68 -0.96 2.75
C ILE A 30 2.58 -2.37 2.16
N LEU A 31 2.54 -3.38 3.03
CA LEU A 31 2.26 -4.76 2.64
C LEU A 31 0.77 -5.05 2.73
N LEU A 32 0.25 -5.69 1.70
CA LEU A 32 -1.15 -6.09 1.58
C LEU A 32 -1.28 -7.61 1.69
N TYR A 33 -2.01 -8.06 2.67
CA TYR A 33 -2.45 -9.44 2.87
C TYR A 33 -3.98 -9.54 2.90
N HIS A 34 -4.51 -10.76 2.77
CA HIS A 34 -5.93 -11.06 2.98
C HIS A 34 -6.03 -12.24 3.95
N HIS A 35 -5.79 -13.48 3.50
CA HIS A 35 -5.85 -14.67 4.33
C HIS A 35 -4.49 -15.12 4.85
N ILE A 36 -4.45 -15.59 6.11
CA ILE A 36 -3.36 -16.42 6.64
C ILE A 36 -3.90 -17.84 6.80
N SER A 37 -3.82 -18.62 5.73
CA SER A 37 -4.49 -19.92 5.65
C SER A 37 -3.86 -20.81 4.58
N SER A 38 -3.82 -22.11 4.86
CA SER A 38 -3.45 -23.14 3.88
C SER A 38 -4.67 -23.75 3.16
N THR A 39 -5.89 -23.38 3.55
CA THR A 39 -7.14 -23.98 3.03
C THR A 39 -7.98 -23.03 2.19
N MET A 40 -7.71 -21.71 2.28
CA MET A 40 -8.38 -20.68 1.46
C MET A 40 -7.71 -20.55 0.09
N PRO A 41 -8.38 -19.93 -0.91
CA PRO A 41 -7.84 -19.80 -2.27
C PRO A 41 -6.41 -19.23 -2.29
N ARG A 42 -5.49 -19.93 -2.93
CA ARG A 42 -4.07 -19.56 -2.96
C ARG A 42 -3.82 -18.16 -3.56
N SER A 43 -4.71 -17.67 -4.40
CA SER A 43 -4.60 -16.33 -5.02
C SER A 43 -4.56 -15.19 -4.00
N THR A 44 -5.20 -15.36 -2.85
CA THR A 44 -5.32 -14.36 -1.79
C THR A 44 -4.71 -14.81 -0.45
N SER A 45 -4.21 -16.06 -0.36
CA SER A 45 -3.72 -16.63 0.89
C SER A 45 -2.21 -16.71 0.97
N ILE A 46 -1.71 -16.65 2.20
CA ILE A 46 -0.35 -17.02 2.58
C ILE A 46 -0.45 -18.04 3.73
N THR A 47 0.42 -19.04 3.78
CA THR A 47 0.40 -19.97 4.93
C THR A 47 1.00 -19.29 6.18
N SER A 48 0.71 -19.84 7.36
CA SER A 48 1.28 -19.31 8.61
C SER A 48 2.80 -19.34 8.59
N GLU A 49 3.41 -20.41 8.03
CA GLU A 49 4.85 -20.57 7.92
C GLU A 49 5.47 -19.53 6.95
N GLU A 50 4.84 -19.31 5.79
CA GLU A 50 5.29 -18.29 4.84
C GLU A 50 5.17 -16.89 5.44
N PHE A 51 4.04 -16.61 6.14
CA PHE A 51 3.82 -15.33 6.80
C PHE A 51 4.85 -15.08 7.92
N GLU A 52 5.08 -16.09 8.77
CA GLU A 52 6.12 -16.00 9.80
C GLU A 52 7.51 -15.77 9.19
N GLY A 53 7.83 -16.43 8.07
CA GLY A 53 9.07 -16.20 7.32
C GLY A 53 9.20 -14.76 6.81
N HIS A 54 8.08 -14.09 6.46
CA HIS A 54 8.08 -12.66 6.13
C HIS A 54 8.39 -11.80 7.36
N LEU A 55 7.74 -12.07 8.50
CA LEU A 55 7.95 -11.32 9.75
C LEU A 55 9.38 -11.50 10.27
N GLU A 56 9.90 -12.73 10.24
CA GLU A 56 11.28 -13.03 10.60
C GLU A 56 12.28 -12.28 9.70
N TYR A 57 12.03 -12.27 8.39
CA TYR A 57 12.86 -11.51 7.46
C TYR A 57 12.90 -10.02 7.78
N LEU A 58 11.74 -9.42 8.11
CA LEU A 58 11.68 -8.03 8.53
C LEU A 58 12.53 -7.80 9.79
N LYS A 59 12.43 -8.69 10.77
CA LYS A 59 13.17 -8.62 12.04
C LYS A 59 14.67 -8.72 11.83
N ILE A 60 15.13 -9.74 11.09
CA ILE A 60 16.57 -10.03 10.90
C ILE A 60 17.26 -8.94 10.06
N ASN A 61 16.52 -8.25 9.19
CA ASN A 61 17.06 -7.21 8.32
C ASN A 61 16.77 -5.79 8.81
N ASP A 62 16.42 -5.63 10.08
CA ASP A 62 16.20 -4.33 10.74
C ASP A 62 15.18 -3.44 10.02
N TYR A 63 14.09 -4.03 9.51
CA TYR A 63 12.95 -3.25 9.04
C TYR A 63 12.13 -2.74 10.25
N ASN A 64 11.75 -1.50 10.20
CA ASN A 64 10.90 -0.89 11.21
C ASN A 64 9.44 -1.05 10.81
N VAL A 65 8.75 -2.02 11.41
CA VAL A 65 7.30 -2.15 11.23
C VAL A 65 6.60 -1.15 12.12
N ILE A 66 5.90 -0.21 11.52
CA ILE A 66 5.25 0.92 12.20
C ILE A 66 3.74 0.93 11.93
N ASP A 67 3.01 1.58 12.82
CA ASP A 67 1.57 1.78 12.66
C ASP A 67 1.27 2.73 11.48
N LEU A 68 0.20 2.42 10.74
CA LEU A 68 -0.20 3.18 9.56
C LEU A 68 -0.57 4.64 9.90
N ALA A 69 -1.21 4.88 11.05
CA ALA A 69 -1.58 6.25 11.45
C ALA A 69 -0.31 7.09 11.70
N SER A 70 0.66 6.52 12.38
CA SER A 70 1.96 7.17 12.64
C SER A 70 2.71 7.44 11.33
N ALA A 71 2.74 6.46 10.41
CA ALA A 71 3.38 6.63 9.10
C ALA A 71 2.75 7.75 8.27
N ILE A 72 1.42 7.80 8.20
CA ILE A 72 0.66 8.85 7.50
C ILE A 72 0.90 10.21 8.13
N ALA A 73 0.80 10.30 9.46
CA ALA A 73 0.99 11.55 10.18
C ALA A 73 2.40 12.14 9.97
N SER A 74 3.44 11.31 10.07
CA SER A 74 4.82 11.74 9.84
C SER A 74 5.00 12.31 8.43
N ILE A 75 4.54 11.62 7.39
CA ILE A 75 4.67 12.13 6.00
C ILE A 75 3.88 13.43 5.81
N GLN A 76 2.66 13.53 6.34
CA GLN A 76 1.83 14.73 6.18
C GLN A 76 2.37 15.95 6.94
N GLN A 77 3.11 15.71 8.02
CA GLN A 77 3.75 16.77 8.84
C GLN A 77 5.17 17.09 8.38
N GLY A 78 5.71 16.35 7.40
CA GLY A 78 7.10 16.48 6.98
C GLY A 78 8.10 15.97 8.02
N GLU A 79 7.63 15.12 8.94
CA GLU A 79 8.46 14.52 9.96
C GLU A 79 9.16 13.26 9.44
N PRO A 80 10.39 12.98 9.87
CA PRO A 80 11.15 11.84 9.40
C PRO A 80 10.55 10.51 9.90
N LEU A 81 10.52 9.52 9.02
CA LEU A 81 10.23 8.14 9.37
C LEU A 81 11.49 7.39 9.81
N PRO A 82 11.35 6.30 10.60
CA PRO A 82 12.46 5.38 10.81
C PRO A 82 12.94 4.78 9.47
N ASP A 83 14.22 4.46 9.38
CA ASP A 83 14.77 3.79 8.19
C ASP A 83 14.01 2.48 7.91
N LYS A 84 13.89 2.10 6.63
CA LYS A 84 13.17 0.88 6.21
C LYS A 84 11.77 0.74 6.82
N ALA A 85 11.01 1.83 6.89
CA ALA A 85 9.66 1.83 7.44
C ALA A 85 8.71 0.95 6.62
N ILE A 86 8.04 0.01 7.28
CA ILE A 86 7.05 -0.91 6.71
C ILE A 86 5.76 -0.83 7.50
N VAL A 87 4.64 -0.90 6.78
CA VAL A 87 3.30 -1.03 7.36
C VAL A 87 2.68 -2.35 6.90
N ILE A 88 2.03 -3.06 7.80
CA ILE A 88 1.31 -4.31 7.51
C ILE A 88 -0.19 -4.02 7.46
N THR A 89 -0.86 -4.41 6.37
CA THR A 89 -2.30 -4.26 6.22
C THR A 89 -2.96 -5.56 5.77
N PHE A 90 -4.20 -5.77 6.24
CA PHE A 90 -5.08 -6.86 5.82
C PHE A 90 -6.39 -6.30 5.30
N ASP A 91 -6.93 -6.89 4.25
CA ASP A 91 -8.25 -6.58 3.73
C ASP A 91 -9.26 -7.67 4.16
N ASP A 92 -10.57 -7.36 4.09
CA ASP A 92 -11.73 -8.24 4.25
C ASP A 92 -12.05 -8.72 5.68
N ALA A 93 -11.23 -8.41 6.66
CA ALA A 93 -11.44 -8.85 8.05
C ALA A 93 -11.65 -10.36 8.21
N TRP A 94 -10.91 -11.19 7.48
CA TRP A 94 -11.01 -12.64 7.55
C TRP A 94 -10.66 -13.17 8.94
N ARG A 95 -11.37 -14.19 9.38
CA ARG A 95 -11.24 -14.78 10.73
C ARG A 95 -9.85 -15.38 10.97
N ASP A 96 -9.21 -15.88 9.92
CA ASP A 96 -7.86 -16.44 10.01
C ASP A 96 -6.79 -15.39 10.37
N ILE A 97 -7.00 -14.12 10.05
CA ILE A 97 -6.13 -13.02 10.51
C ILE A 97 -6.11 -12.98 12.06
N TYR A 98 -7.28 -13.10 12.70
CA TYR A 98 -7.39 -13.14 14.16
C TYR A 98 -6.81 -14.42 14.75
N LEU A 99 -7.14 -15.59 14.15
CA LEU A 99 -6.76 -16.89 14.71
C LEU A 99 -5.30 -17.29 14.43
N GLN A 100 -4.76 -16.94 13.28
CA GLN A 100 -3.43 -17.34 12.82
C GLN A 100 -2.45 -16.15 12.77
N GLY A 101 -2.91 -14.99 12.28
CA GLY A 101 -2.08 -13.80 12.08
C GLY A 101 -1.73 -13.08 13.36
N LEU A 102 -2.74 -12.80 14.20
CA LEU A 102 -2.54 -12.04 15.44
C LEU A 102 -1.49 -12.66 16.39
N PRO A 103 -1.45 -13.99 16.64
CA PRO A 103 -0.41 -14.57 17.47
C PRO A 103 1.00 -14.35 16.93
N LEU A 104 1.17 -14.45 15.60
CA LEU A 104 2.46 -14.22 14.93
C LEU A 104 2.86 -12.75 15.01
N LEU A 105 1.95 -11.82 14.72
CA LEU A 105 2.22 -10.38 14.80
C LEU A 105 2.60 -9.96 16.23
N LYS A 106 1.93 -10.51 17.24
CA LYS A 106 2.29 -10.31 18.65
C LYS A 106 3.68 -10.85 19.00
N LYS A 107 4.06 -12.00 18.48
CA LYS A 107 5.38 -12.60 18.71
C LYS A 107 6.51 -11.65 18.29
N TYR A 108 6.29 -10.84 17.25
CA TYR A 108 7.24 -9.88 16.73
C TYR A 108 7.02 -8.44 17.22
N ASP A 109 5.94 -8.21 17.99
CA ASP A 109 5.49 -6.88 18.43
C ASP A 109 5.25 -5.94 17.23
N TYR A 110 4.60 -6.44 16.18
CA TYR A 110 4.34 -5.70 14.96
C TYR A 110 2.91 -5.16 14.91
N PRO A 111 2.75 -3.82 14.79
CA PRO A 111 1.45 -3.22 14.56
C PRO A 111 0.92 -3.56 13.16
N PHE A 112 -0.40 -3.55 13.02
CA PHE A 112 -1.06 -3.78 11.74
C PHE A 112 -2.41 -3.07 11.65
N THR A 113 -2.93 -2.96 10.43
CA THR A 113 -4.25 -2.39 10.15
C THR A 113 -5.14 -3.43 9.46
N VAL A 114 -6.42 -3.46 9.79
CA VAL A 114 -7.41 -4.30 9.09
C VAL A 114 -8.47 -3.39 8.46
N PHE A 115 -8.67 -3.54 7.16
CA PHE A 115 -9.76 -2.92 6.42
C PHE A 115 -10.96 -3.86 6.41
N VAL A 116 -12.11 -3.38 6.93
CA VAL A 116 -13.27 -4.19 7.28
C VAL A 116 -14.43 -3.87 6.34
N ASN A 117 -14.96 -4.90 5.67
CA ASN A 117 -16.25 -4.87 5.00
C ASN A 117 -17.33 -5.29 6.00
N THR A 118 -18.39 -4.48 6.17
CA THR A 118 -19.27 -4.60 7.35
C THR A 118 -20.39 -5.63 7.21
N ASP A 119 -20.97 -5.81 6.03
CA ASP A 119 -22.08 -6.76 5.83
C ASP A 119 -21.72 -8.22 6.19
N PRO A 120 -20.57 -8.77 5.78
CA PRO A 120 -20.19 -10.13 6.18
C PRO A 120 -20.04 -10.29 7.71
N VAL A 121 -19.59 -9.22 8.41
CA VAL A 121 -19.51 -9.22 9.88
C VAL A 121 -20.90 -9.19 10.51
N ASP A 122 -21.80 -8.31 10.02
CA ASP A 122 -23.18 -8.21 10.49
C ASP A 122 -23.97 -9.50 10.25
N GLN A 123 -23.71 -10.17 9.14
CA GLN A 123 -24.33 -11.46 8.79
C GLN A 123 -23.73 -12.65 9.56
N ASN A 124 -22.75 -12.42 10.44
CA ASN A 124 -22.03 -13.47 11.16
C ASN A 124 -21.45 -14.54 10.22
N ASN A 125 -20.88 -14.13 9.08
CA ASN A 125 -20.26 -15.04 8.15
C ASN A 125 -19.14 -15.82 8.89
N ARG A 126 -19.19 -17.14 8.81
CA ARG A 126 -18.26 -18.03 9.53
C ARG A 126 -16.78 -17.81 9.22
N HIS A 127 -16.47 -17.23 8.07
CA HIS A 127 -15.10 -16.97 7.60
C HIS A 127 -14.59 -15.59 7.98
N THR A 128 -15.45 -14.65 8.38
CA THR A 128 -15.06 -13.31 8.83
C THR A 128 -14.95 -13.22 10.35
N MET A 129 -14.25 -12.22 10.83
CA MET A 129 -14.23 -11.88 12.25
C MET A 129 -15.63 -11.47 12.71
N THR A 130 -15.94 -11.71 13.99
CA THR A 130 -17.12 -11.12 14.62
C THR A 130 -16.81 -9.72 15.14
N TRP A 131 -17.86 -8.93 15.44
CA TRP A 131 -17.67 -7.61 16.07
C TRP A 131 -16.90 -7.72 17.40
N ASP A 132 -17.08 -8.81 18.17
CA ASP A 132 -16.31 -9.02 19.40
C ASP A 132 -14.81 -9.18 19.13
N MET A 133 -14.43 -9.93 18.08
CA MET A 133 -13.03 -10.05 17.66
C MET A 133 -12.47 -8.69 17.19
N LEU A 134 -13.22 -7.91 16.45
CA LEU A 134 -12.82 -6.58 16.01
C LEU A 134 -12.66 -5.61 17.19
N ARG A 135 -13.59 -5.65 18.17
CA ARG A 135 -13.47 -4.87 19.41
C ARG A 135 -12.25 -5.28 20.23
N ASP A 136 -11.93 -6.57 20.26
CA ASP A 136 -10.73 -7.08 20.94
C ASP A 136 -9.45 -6.61 20.22
N LEU A 137 -9.39 -6.70 18.90
CA LEU A 137 -8.27 -6.13 18.12
C LEU A 137 -8.06 -4.64 18.41
N LYS A 138 -9.14 -3.87 18.42
CA LYS A 138 -9.05 -2.42 18.73
C LYS A 138 -8.52 -2.14 20.14
N LYS A 139 -8.95 -2.91 21.15
CA LYS A 139 -8.42 -2.82 22.52
C LYS A 139 -6.91 -3.12 22.57
N GLN A 140 -6.41 -3.94 21.65
CA GLN A 140 -4.99 -4.27 21.53
C GLN A 140 -4.20 -3.29 20.66
N GLY A 141 -4.82 -2.16 20.25
CA GLY A 141 -4.15 -1.11 19.48
C GLY A 141 -4.14 -1.32 17.96
N VAL A 142 -4.84 -2.34 17.45
CA VAL A 142 -4.96 -2.54 16.01
C VAL A 142 -5.85 -1.47 15.39
N THR A 143 -5.38 -0.85 14.33
CA THR A 143 -6.17 0.10 13.56
C THR A 143 -7.18 -0.63 12.68
N LEU A 144 -8.45 -0.25 12.79
CA LEU A 144 -9.55 -0.76 11.98
C LEU A 144 -10.07 0.35 11.08
N ALA A 145 -10.26 0.06 9.79
CA ALA A 145 -10.64 1.04 8.78
C ALA A 145 -11.63 0.45 7.75
N ASN A 146 -12.12 1.28 6.86
CA ASN A 146 -13.23 0.97 5.97
C ASN A 146 -12.79 0.15 4.75
N HIS A 147 -13.53 -0.94 4.44
CA HIS A 147 -13.42 -1.70 3.19
C HIS A 147 -14.76 -1.83 2.48
N THR A 148 -15.60 -0.81 2.57
CA THR A 148 -16.99 -0.76 2.10
C THR A 148 -17.96 -1.62 2.93
N ARG A 149 -19.24 -1.55 2.57
CA ARG A 149 -20.28 -2.31 3.20
C ARG A 149 -20.24 -3.79 2.81
N ASP A 150 -20.25 -4.07 1.50
CA ASP A 150 -20.54 -5.37 0.90
C ASP A 150 -19.41 -5.91 0.00
N HIS A 151 -18.28 -5.19 -0.09
CA HIS A 151 -17.16 -5.53 -0.96
C HIS A 151 -17.53 -5.60 -2.45
N ASP A 152 -18.52 -4.80 -2.91
CA ASP A 152 -18.92 -4.77 -4.32
C ASP A 152 -17.91 -4.03 -5.21
N TYR A 153 -17.98 -4.29 -6.53
CA TYR A 153 -17.23 -3.56 -7.54
C TYR A 153 -17.70 -2.11 -7.63
N LEU A 154 -16.88 -1.16 -7.17
CA LEU A 154 -17.28 0.23 -7.06
C LEU A 154 -17.37 0.95 -8.41
N VAL A 155 -16.61 0.52 -9.43
CA VAL A 155 -16.47 1.23 -10.71
C VAL A 155 -16.82 0.40 -11.93
N ARG A 156 -17.35 -0.81 -11.75
CA ARG A 156 -17.80 -1.69 -12.84
C ARG A 156 -19.32 -1.63 -13.05
N LYS A 157 -20.02 -0.70 -12.42
CA LYS A 157 -21.45 -0.50 -12.67
C LYS A 157 -21.65 0.24 -13.98
N PRO A 158 -22.81 0.08 -14.65
CA PRO A 158 -23.09 0.83 -15.85
C PRO A 158 -22.97 2.33 -15.57
N LEU A 159 -22.11 3.03 -16.27
CA LEU A 159 -21.94 4.50 -16.13
C LEU A 159 -23.17 5.29 -16.58
N TYR A 160 -24.22 4.63 -16.98
CA TYR A 160 -25.52 5.21 -17.32
C TYR A 160 -26.44 5.41 -16.11
N ASP A 161 -26.04 4.90 -14.93
CA ASP A 161 -26.72 5.20 -13.70
C ASP A 161 -26.19 6.56 -13.19
N GLU A 162 -26.97 7.62 -13.41
CA GLU A 162 -26.66 8.96 -12.89
C GLU A 162 -26.49 8.96 -11.37
N GLN A 163 -27.03 7.96 -10.68
CA GLN A 163 -26.95 7.77 -9.24
C GLN A 163 -25.77 6.90 -8.79
N TRP A 164 -24.97 6.40 -9.73
CA TRP A 164 -23.84 5.49 -9.41
C TRP A 164 -22.93 6.03 -8.31
N LEU A 165 -22.51 7.28 -8.43
CA LEU A 165 -21.56 7.87 -7.48
C LEU A 165 -22.19 8.02 -6.10
N ASP A 166 -23.44 8.46 -6.03
CA ASP A 166 -24.16 8.62 -4.77
C ASP A 166 -24.38 7.26 -4.10
N ALA A 167 -24.84 6.25 -4.83
CA ALA A 167 -24.98 4.90 -4.31
C ALA A 167 -23.66 4.30 -3.82
N THR A 168 -22.54 4.56 -4.52
CA THR A 168 -21.20 4.15 -4.11
C THR A 168 -20.78 4.85 -2.82
N LEU A 169 -21.03 6.14 -2.72
CA LEU A 169 -20.70 6.92 -1.53
C LEU A 169 -21.58 6.53 -0.34
N ASP A 170 -22.85 6.21 -0.56
CA ASP A 170 -23.75 5.71 0.49
C ASP A 170 -23.28 4.36 1.04
N ASN A 171 -22.80 3.46 0.17
CA ASN A 171 -22.19 2.20 0.57
C ASN A 171 -20.97 2.43 1.49
N ILE A 172 -20.06 3.33 1.10
CA ILE A 172 -18.86 3.68 1.87
C ILE A 172 -19.24 4.37 3.20
N ASN A 173 -20.18 5.31 3.17
CA ASN A 173 -20.62 6.04 4.35
C ASN A 173 -21.34 5.13 5.35
N TYR A 174 -22.18 4.19 4.85
CA TYR A 174 -22.80 3.18 5.69
C TYR A 174 -21.75 2.37 6.47
N ALA A 175 -20.73 1.85 5.77
CA ALA A 175 -19.66 1.10 6.43
C ALA A 175 -18.89 1.97 7.43
N GLN A 176 -18.60 3.22 7.11
CA GLN A 176 -17.90 4.13 8.02
C GLN A 176 -18.70 4.37 9.29
N GLN A 177 -20.02 4.59 9.16
CA GLN A 177 -20.91 4.79 10.29
C GLN A 177 -21.02 3.49 11.11
N ARG A 178 -21.20 2.35 10.45
CA ARG A 178 -21.32 1.04 11.11
C ARG A 178 -20.07 0.69 11.93
N LEU A 179 -18.88 0.96 11.37
CA LEU A 179 -17.62 0.81 12.09
C LEU A 179 -17.54 1.75 13.30
N THR A 180 -18.01 2.98 13.15
CA THR A 180 -18.03 3.95 14.25
C THR A 180 -18.98 3.54 15.37
N ASP A 181 -20.15 3.02 15.03
CA ASP A 181 -21.16 2.56 16.00
C ASP A 181 -20.65 1.37 16.82
N GLU A 182 -19.97 0.41 16.20
CA GLU A 182 -19.48 -0.79 16.86
C GLU A 182 -18.14 -0.62 17.59
N LEU A 183 -17.28 0.23 17.06
CA LEU A 183 -15.89 0.33 17.48
C LEU A 183 -15.54 1.69 18.11
N GLY A 184 -16.44 2.67 18.05
CA GLY A 184 -16.11 4.08 18.33
C GLY A 184 -15.29 4.69 17.18
N PRO A 185 -14.67 5.86 17.35
CA PRO A 185 -14.00 6.57 16.27
C PRO A 185 -13.00 5.71 15.50
N VAL A 186 -13.13 5.69 14.17
CA VAL A 186 -12.20 5.06 13.22
C VAL A 186 -11.78 6.07 12.16
N PRO A 187 -10.56 5.96 11.59
CA PRO A 187 -10.10 6.91 10.60
C PRO A 187 -10.94 6.82 9.32
N LYS A 188 -11.04 7.93 8.59
CA LYS A 188 -11.63 7.95 7.24
C LYS A 188 -10.62 7.42 6.21
N TRP A 189 -10.31 6.15 6.31
CA TRP A 189 -9.45 5.42 5.39
C TRP A 189 -10.24 4.33 4.69
N LEU A 190 -10.08 4.28 3.36
CA LEU A 190 -10.78 3.31 2.53
C LEU A 190 -9.78 2.47 1.75
N ALA A 191 -9.75 1.16 1.95
CA ALA A 191 -9.18 0.28 0.95
C ALA A 191 -10.24 0.00 -0.12
N TYR A 192 -9.90 0.24 -1.40
CA TYR A 192 -10.83 -0.06 -2.49
C TYR A 192 -10.98 -1.57 -2.66
N PRO A 193 -12.20 -2.14 -2.68
CA PRO A 193 -12.43 -3.51 -3.11
C PRO A 193 -11.73 -3.79 -4.46
N PHE A 194 -11.01 -4.90 -4.54
CA PHE A 194 -10.19 -5.26 -5.72
C PHE A 194 -9.10 -4.24 -6.09
N GLY A 195 -8.94 -3.16 -5.33
CA GLY A 195 -8.09 -2.02 -5.64
C GLY A 195 -8.61 -1.15 -6.78
N GLU A 196 -9.90 -1.21 -7.12
CA GLU A 196 -10.50 -0.55 -8.28
C GLU A 196 -11.12 0.80 -7.94
N TYR A 197 -10.71 1.83 -8.66
CA TYR A 197 -11.19 3.21 -8.50
C TYR A 197 -11.18 3.95 -9.84
N ASN A 198 -11.84 5.11 -9.89
CA ASN A 198 -11.77 6.07 -10.98
C ASN A 198 -11.56 7.49 -10.43
N ASP A 199 -11.32 8.45 -11.32
CA ASP A 199 -11.01 9.82 -10.91
C ASP A 199 -12.21 10.52 -10.25
N GLN A 200 -13.44 10.20 -10.64
CA GLN A 200 -14.64 10.77 -10.02
C GLN A 200 -14.78 10.33 -8.56
N LEU A 201 -14.60 9.02 -8.29
CA LEU A 201 -14.64 8.48 -6.93
C LEU A 201 -13.49 9.04 -6.08
N LYS A 202 -12.27 9.12 -6.63
CA LYS A 202 -11.13 9.74 -5.95
C LYS A 202 -11.43 11.18 -5.53
N LEU A 203 -11.95 11.99 -6.44
CA LEU A 203 -12.32 13.38 -6.14
C LEU A 203 -13.40 13.47 -5.07
N ALA A 204 -14.43 12.63 -5.15
CA ALA A 204 -15.52 12.61 -4.16
C ALA A 204 -15.01 12.19 -2.76
N LEU A 205 -14.09 11.25 -2.67
CA LEU A 205 -13.45 10.83 -1.41
C LEU A 205 -12.52 11.91 -0.85
N LYS A 206 -11.72 12.56 -1.71
CA LYS A 206 -10.89 13.71 -1.32
C LYS A 206 -11.73 14.81 -0.67
N ASN A 207 -12.84 15.19 -1.29
CA ASN A 207 -13.73 16.22 -0.78
C ASN A 207 -14.40 15.86 0.56
N ARG A 208 -14.42 14.58 0.93
CA ARG A 208 -14.93 14.04 2.20
C ARG A 208 -13.84 13.76 3.23
N GLY A 209 -12.58 14.08 2.91
CA GLY A 209 -11.42 13.90 3.79
C GLY A 209 -10.96 12.44 3.94
N TYR A 210 -11.25 11.59 2.97
CA TYR A 210 -10.73 10.21 2.96
C TYR A 210 -9.30 10.15 2.44
N ILE A 211 -8.52 9.25 3.03
CA ILE A 211 -7.32 8.67 2.43
C ILE A 211 -7.74 7.30 1.88
N ALA A 212 -7.31 6.98 0.65
CA ALA A 212 -7.71 5.72 0.05
C ALA A 212 -6.53 4.92 -0.50
N PHE A 213 -6.67 3.58 -0.46
CA PHE A 213 -5.61 2.62 -0.74
C PHE A 213 -6.01 1.70 -1.90
N GLY A 214 -5.13 1.67 -2.90
CA GLY A 214 -5.26 0.73 -4.02
C GLY A 214 -4.52 -0.59 -3.77
N GLN A 215 -4.38 -1.37 -4.85
CA GLN A 215 -3.60 -2.61 -4.88
C GLN A 215 -2.47 -2.56 -5.94
N GLN A 216 -2.21 -1.39 -6.55
CA GLN A 216 -1.01 -1.17 -7.35
C GLN A 216 0.23 -1.14 -6.46
N SER A 217 1.33 -1.70 -6.95
CA SER A 217 2.58 -1.78 -6.19
C SER A 217 3.30 -0.43 -6.13
N GLY A 218 3.97 -0.13 -5.02
CA GLY A 218 4.76 1.09 -4.86
C GLY A 218 4.92 1.47 -3.40
N GLY A 219 5.85 2.39 -3.13
CA GLY A 219 6.01 3.03 -1.83
C GLY A 219 5.17 4.31 -1.73
N VAL A 220 4.99 4.79 -0.50
CA VAL A 220 4.26 6.01 -0.16
C VAL A 220 5.26 7.09 0.25
N ALA A 221 5.07 8.31 -0.28
CA ALA A 221 5.80 9.52 0.10
C ALA A 221 4.84 10.73 0.05
N GLU A 222 5.34 11.92 0.40
CA GLU A 222 4.56 13.16 0.39
C GLU A 222 3.84 13.41 -0.95
N PHE A 223 4.53 13.14 -2.06
CA PHE A 223 4.00 13.35 -3.43
C PHE A 223 3.05 12.24 -3.92
N SER A 224 2.74 11.23 -3.10
CA SER A 224 1.81 10.17 -3.47
C SER A 224 0.37 10.67 -3.65
N ASP A 225 -0.42 9.99 -4.48
CA ASP A 225 -1.85 10.22 -4.58
C ASP A 225 -2.56 9.67 -3.34
N TRP A 226 -2.95 10.55 -2.43
CA TRP A 226 -3.58 10.21 -1.14
C TRP A 226 -4.95 9.56 -1.28
N GLN A 227 -5.53 9.59 -2.47
CA GLN A 227 -6.75 8.86 -2.79
C GLN A 227 -6.50 7.57 -3.58
N ALA A 228 -5.23 7.17 -3.74
CA ALA A 228 -4.83 5.92 -4.39
C ALA A 228 -3.45 5.45 -3.91
N LEU A 229 -3.23 5.41 -2.60
CA LEU A 229 -1.95 4.97 -2.02
C LEU A 229 -1.63 3.54 -2.46
N PRO A 230 -0.42 3.29 -2.97
CA PRO A 230 -0.01 1.97 -3.42
C PRO A 230 0.26 1.03 -2.24
N ARG A 231 0.05 -0.27 -2.47
CA ARG A 231 0.39 -1.32 -1.52
C ARG A 231 1.04 -2.49 -2.25
N PHE A 232 2.02 -3.14 -1.66
CA PHE A 232 2.65 -4.32 -2.23
C PHE A 232 1.88 -5.59 -1.85
N PRO A 233 1.23 -6.29 -2.79
CA PRO A 233 0.66 -7.60 -2.52
C PRO A 233 1.75 -8.56 -2.05
N ALA A 234 1.49 -9.27 -0.94
CA ALA A 234 2.44 -10.16 -0.28
C ALA A 234 1.89 -11.58 -0.06
N ALA A 235 0.77 -11.94 -0.67
CA ALA A 235 0.15 -13.26 -0.64
C ALA A 235 0.07 -13.90 -2.02
N GLY A 236 -0.36 -15.14 -2.10
CA GLY A 236 -0.50 -15.90 -3.35
C GLY A 236 0.81 -16.04 -4.11
N ARG A 237 0.80 -15.73 -5.39
CA ARG A 237 2.00 -15.73 -6.22
C ARG A 237 3.05 -14.68 -5.80
N TYR A 238 2.67 -13.76 -4.92
CA TYR A 238 3.52 -12.70 -4.39
C TYR A 238 4.11 -13.02 -3.02
N SER A 239 3.77 -14.20 -2.42
CA SER A 239 4.31 -14.63 -1.13
C SER A 239 5.79 -15.04 -1.19
N ASN A 240 6.36 -15.19 -2.39
CA ASN A 240 7.75 -15.55 -2.55
C ASN A 240 8.66 -14.47 -1.92
N LEU A 241 9.39 -14.86 -0.89
CA LEU A 241 10.27 -13.97 -0.13
C LEU A 241 11.35 -13.31 -1.00
N GLN A 242 11.87 -13.99 -2.04
CA GLN A 242 12.89 -13.42 -2.92
C GLN A 242 12.33 -12.21 -3.72
N SER A 243 11.08 -12.29 -4.19
CA SER A 243 10.43 -11.16 -4.85
C SER A 243 10.02 -10.07 -3.86
N LEU A 244 9.64 -10.45 -2.63
CA LEU A 244 9.24 -9.52 -1.58
C LEU A 244 10.43 -8.66 -1.13
N LYS A 245 11.64 -9.22 -1.02
CA LYS A 245 12.88 -8.49 -0.68
C LYS A 245 13.09 -7.25 -1.54
N THR A 246 12.90 -7.38 -2.86
CA THR A 246 13.05 -6.26 -3.79
C THR A 246 12.00 -5.18 -3.55
N LYS A 247 10.75 -5.58 -3.26
CA LYS A 247 9.65 -4.65 -2.97
C LYS A 247 9.85 -3.90 -1.66
N LEU A 248 10.25 -4.63 -0.60
CA LEU A 248 10.51 -4.05 0.72
C LEU A 248 11.60 -2.98 0.68
N ALA A 249 12.61 -3.18 -0.16
CA ALA A 249 13.73 -2.25 -0.31
C ALA A 249 13.49 -1.16 -1.36
N SER A 250 12.33 -1.17 -2.07
CA SER A 250 12.05 -0.17 -3.09
C SER A 250 11.62 1.17 -2.48
N GLN A 251 11.86 2.23 -3.24
CA GLN A 251 11.45 3.60 -2.92
C GLN A 251 10.45 4.11 -3.96
N PRO A 252 9.50 4.98 -3.60
CA PRO A 252 8.62 5.59 -4.58
C PRO A 252 9.43 6.45 -5.56
N LEU A 253 9.13 6.33 -6.85
CA LEU A 253 9.72 7.21 -7.85
C LEU A 253 9.10 8.60 -7.72
N PRO A 254 9.87 9.67 -7.48
CA PRO A 254 9.33 11.03 -7.38
C PRO A 254 8.80 11.51 -8.73
N ALA A 255 7.51 11.32 -8.94
CA ALA A 255 6.86 11.58 -10.22
C ALA A 255 5.39 11.94 -10.04
N ASN A 256 4.88 12.74 -10.97
CA ASN A 256 3.46 13.05 -11.13
C ASN A 256 2.94 12.48 -12.45
N TYR A 257 1.68 12.11 -12.49
CA TYR A 257 0.98 11.82 -13.74
C TYR A 257 0.48 13.15 -14.33
N THR A 258 0.74 13.40 -15.63
CA THR A 258 0.48 14.70 -16.26
C THR A 258 -0.75 14.73 -17.15
N ALA A 259 -1.25 13.55 -17.60
CA ALA A 259 -2.45 13.46 -18.41
C ALA A 259 -3.17 12.11 -18.22
N PHE A 260 -4.49 12.15 -18.40
CA PHE A 260 -5.40 11.00 -18.49
C PHE A 260 -5.09 9.86 -17.52
N THR A 261 -5.25 10.14 -16.23
CA THR A 261 -4.97 9.19 -15.17
C THR A 261 -6.17 8.35 -14.78
N ASN A 262 -7.35 8.57 -15.41
CA ASN A 262 -8.51 7.75 -15.10
C ASN A 262 -8.20 6.28 -15.35
N PRO A 263 -8.12 5.44 -14.31
CA PRO A 263 -7.70 4.06 -14.48
C PRO A 263 -8.74 3.18 -15.18
N VAL A 264 -9.98 3.64 -15.36
CA VAL A 264 -11.05 2.87 -16.01
C VAL A 264 -11.10 3.17 -17.50
N ILE A 265 -10.91 2.13 -18.30
CA ILE A 265 -10.99 2.14 -19.75
C ILE A 265 -12.30 1.46 -20.16
N ARG A 266 -13.20 2.21 -20.77
CA ARG A 266 -14.53 1.76 -21.20
C ARG A 266 -14.53 1.39 -22.67
N THR A 267 -14.22 0.13 -22.97
CA THR A 267 -14.21 -0.36 -24.36
C THR A 267 -15.60 -0.44 -25.00
N ASP A 268 -16.64 -0.55 -24.18
CA ASP A 268 -18.05 -0.42 -24.61
C ASP A 268 -18.44 1.01 -25.02
N GLN A 269 -17.62 2.00 -24.64
CA GLN A 269 -17.78 3.42 -25.03
C GLN A 269 -16.76 3.86 -26.08
N GLY A 270 -15.98 2.92 -26.61
CA GLY A 270 -15.01 3.20 -27.67
C GLY A 270 -13.61 3.56 -27.17
N ASP A 271 -13.34 3.47 -25.85
CA ASP A 271 -11.99 3.69 -25.32
C ASP A 271 -11.01 2.66 -25.90
N GLN A 272 -9.83 3.14 -26.22
CA GLN A 272 -8.74 2.27 -26.69
C GLN A 272 -8.08 1.56 -25.52
N SER A 273 -7.97 0.23 -25.61
CA SER A 273 -7.34 -0.58 -24.57
C SER A 273 -5.80 -0.57 -24.57
N GLN A 274 -5.19 0.42 -25.21
CA GLN A 274 -3.76 0.73 -25.14
C GLN A 274 -3.56 2.14 -24.59
N PRO A 275 -3.83 2.39 -23.30
CA PRO A 275 -3.72 3.73 -22.74
C PRO A 275 -2.28 4.20 -22.73
N LEU A 276 -2.09 5.49 -23.01
CA LEU A 276 -0.81 6.18 -22.87
C LEU A 276 -0.70 6.68 -21.44
N LEU A 277 0.37 6.30 -20.74
CA LEU A 277 0.71 6.87 -19.44
C LEU A 277 1.75 7.97 -19.64
N GLU A 278 1.44 9.18 -19.18
CA GLU A 278 2.33 10.33 -19.20
C GLU A 278 2.81 10.66 -17.80
N VAL A 279 4.12 10.81 -17.64
CA VAL A 279 4.75 10.96 -16.32
C VAL A 279 5.78 12.10 -16.37
N GLU A 280 5.73 12.96 -15.36
CA GLU A 280 6.73 13.97 -15.06
C GLU A 280 7.50 13.63 -13.80
N LEU A 281 8.82 13.53 -13.88
CA LEU A 281 9.69 13.34 -12.74
C LEU A 281 9.90 14.66 -11.99
N THR A 282 9.64 14.69 -10.69
CA THR A 282 9.78 15.92 -9.90
C THR A 282 11.22 16.20 -9.44
N LYS A 283 12.09 15.18 -9.41
CA LYS A 283 13.50 15.26 -8.94
C LYS A 283 14.50 14.57 -9.88
N ALA A 284 14.20 14.50 -11.21
CA ALA A 284 14.95 13.66 -12.16
C ALA A 284 16.45 13.95 -12.23
N GLN A 285 16.88 15.21 -12.08
CA GLN A 285 18.29 15.59 -12.18
C GLN A 285 19.18 14.95 -11.10
N LYS A 286 18.59 14.57 -9.94
CA LYS A 286 19.29 13.93 -8.83
C LYS A 286 19.24 12.40 -8.88
N LEU A 287 18.31 11.83 -9.66
CA LEU A 287 18.00 10.40 -9.59
C LEU A 287 18.77 9.55 -10.61
N GLY A 288 19.24 10.15 -11.72
CA GLY A 288 19.96 9.42 -12.78
C GLY A 288 19.15 8.31 -13.47
N VAL A 289 17.80 8.32 -13.33
CA VAL A 289 16.94 7.21 -13.74
C VAL A 289 16.70 7.08 -15.24
N ARG A 290 16.94 8.14 -16.02
CA ARG A 290 16.54 8.21 -17.43
C ARG A 290 17.04 7.06 -18.29
N GLN A 291 18.27 6.64 -18.08
CA GLN A 291 18.92 5.60 -18.90
C GLN A 291 18.55 4.17 -18.47
N GLN A 292 18.03 4.02 -17.27
CA GLN A 292 17.80 2.71 -16.63
C GLN A 292 16.35 2.43 -16.32
N LEU A 293 15.45 3.42 -16.50
CA LEU A 293 14.02 3.25 -16.29
C LEU A 293 13.45 2.27 -17.31
N SER A 294 12.76 1.27 -16.80
CA SER A 294 12.06 0.28 -17.61
C SER A 294 10.66 0.09 -17.06
N CYS A 295 9.69 -0.04 -17.93
CA CYS A 295 8.30 -0.33 -17.54
C CYS A 295 7.96 -1.77 -17.95
N PHE A 296 7.23 -2.47 -17.07
CA PHE A 296 6.76 -3.83 -17.30
C PHE A 296 5.24 -3.81 -17.38
N ILE A 297 4.71 -4.23 -18.51
CA ILE A 297 3.28 -4.21 -18.84
C ILE A 297 2.89 -5.60 -19.30
N VAL A 298 1.99 -6.25 -18.57
CA VAL A 298 1.54 -7.64 -18.86
C VAL A 298 2.73 -8.59 -19.09
N GLY A 299 3.79 -8.44 -18.27
CA GLY A 299 5.01 -9.26 -18.35
C GLY A 299 6.00 -8.86 -19.45
N GLU A 300 5.67 -7.92 -20.31
CA GLU A 300 6.56 -7.42 -21.36
C GLU A 300 7.30 -6.16 -20.91
N ARG A 301 8.58 -6.07 -21.22
CA ARG A 301 9.39 -4.88 -20.97
C ARG A 301 9.13 -3.84 -22.06
N GLN A 302 8.73 -2.63 -21.64
CA GLN A 302 8.56 -1.46 -22.49
C GLN A 302 9.57 -0.39 -22.08
N MET A 303 10.21 0.21 -23.05
CA MET A 303 11.11 1.34 -22.79
C MET A 303 10.30 2.64 -22.81
N PRO A 304 10.49 3.51 -21.80
CA PRO A 304 9.86 4.83 -21.82
C PRO A 304 10.29 5.65 -23.04
N ASN A 305 9.33 6.34 -23.65
CA ASN A 305 9.62 7.35 -24.68
C ASN A 305 9.81 8.71 -24.00
N TRP A 306 11.04 9.21 -23.98
CA TRP A 306 11.41 10.43 -23.28
C TRP A 306 11.14 11.67 -24.14
N GLN A 307 10.24 12.54 -23.68
CA GLN A 307 9.89 13.81 -24.31
C GLN A 307 10.87 14.91 -23.89
N SER A 308 11.42 14.81 -22.67
CA SER A 308 12.41 15.73 -22.11
C SER A 308 13.31 15.01 -21.10
N LYS A 309 14.11 15.75 -20.34
CA LYS A 309 14.86 15.19 -19.20
C LYS A 309 13.95 14.77 -18.04
N MET A 310 12.76 15.34 -17.96
CA MET A 310 11.81 15.14 -16.85
C MET A 310 10.60 14.32 -17.27
N ASN A 311 10.17 14.37 -18.53
CA ASN A 311 8.90 13.83 -18.98
C ASN A 311 9.11 12.61 -19.86
N PHE A 312 8.37 11.57 -19.59
CA PHE A 312 8.31 10.38 -20.42
C PHE A 312 6.87 9.88 -20.59
N THR A 313 6.67 9.14 -21.65
CA THR A 313 5.44 8.41 -21.87
C THR A 313 5.74 6.92 -21.97
N VAL A 314 4.75 6.09 -21.62
CA VAL A 314 4.82 4.65 -21.85
C VAL A 314 3.44 4.12 -22.23
N GLN A 315 3.43 3.17 -23.17
CA GLN A 315 2.23 2.54 -23.68
C GLN A 315 2.46 1.04 -23.83
N ALA A 316 1.43 0.23 -23.64
CA ALA A 316 1.51 -1.21 -23.90
C ALA A 316 1.79 -1.49 -25.39
N GLY A 317 2.63 -2.46 -25.71
CA GLY A 317 2.92 -2.87 -27.08
C GLY A 317 1.72 -3.50 -27.79
N LYS A 318 0.71 -3.94 -27.03
CA LYS A 318 -0.54 -4.51 -27.53
C LYS A 318 -1.72 -4.13 -26.64
N ALA A 319 -2.94 -4.31 -27.12
CA ALA A 319 -4.15 -4.07 -26.37
C ALA A 319 -4.14 -4.83 -25.02
N LEU A 320 -4.50 -4.11 -23.94
CA LEU A 320 -4.67 -4.72 -22.64
C LEU A 320 -5.89 -5.64 -22.62
N GLY A 321 -5.76 -6.75 -21.92
CA GLY A 321 -6.89 -7.67 -21.69
C GLY A 321 -7.92 -7.09 -20.73
N LYS A 322 -9.16 -7.60 -20.81
CA LYS A 322 -10.24 -7.26 -19.85
C LYS A 322 -9.80 -7.48 -18.41
N GLY A 323 -10.30 -6.62 -17.51
CA GLY A 323 -9.99 -6.63 -16.09
C GLY A 323 -8.79 -5.78 -15.73
N ARG A 324 -8.14 -6.11 -14.61
CA ARG A 324 -7.06 -5.30 -14.01
C ARG A 324 -5.72 -5.54 -14.68
N ASN A 325 -5.13 -4.47 -15.17
CA ASN A 325 -3.78 -4.43 -15.74
C ASN A 325 -2.93 -3.43 -14.97
N ARG A 326 -1.61 -3.53 -15.08
CA ARG A 326 -0.69 -2.63 -14.38
C ARG A 326 0.48 -2.26 -15.27
N TYR A 327 0.85 -0.98 -15.23
CA TYR A 327 2.11 -0.48 -15.72
C TYR A 327 3.02 -0.32 -14.51
N ASN A 328 4.10 -1.11 -14.43
CA ASN A 328 5.08 -1.04 -13.36
C ASN A 328 6.39 -0.53 -13.92
N CYS A 329 6.78 0.68 -13.55
CA CYS A 329 8.04 1.28 -13.99
C CYS A 329 9.05 1.25 -12.84
N THR A 330 10.25 0.75 -13.10
CA THR A 330 11.31 0.66 -12.10
C THR A 330 12.64 1.15 -12.66
N ALA A 331 13.46 1.74 -11.79
CA ALA A 331 14.82 2.11 -12.10
C ALA A 331 15.72 1.78 -10.90
N PRO A 332 16.96 1.26 -11.09
CA PRO A 332 17.85 1.03 -9.98
C PRO A 332 18.25 2.37 -9.33
N ILE A 333 18.45 2.32 -8.01
CA ILE A 333 18.99 3.45 -7.24
C ILE A 333 20.51 3.37 -7.29
N TRP A 334 21.14 4.40 -7.82
CA TRP A 334 22.60 4.41 -7.97
C TRP A 334 23.33 4.18 -6.62
N GLY A 335 24.26 3.27 -6.63
CA GLY A 335 25.05 2.90 -5.43
C GLY A 335 24.33 2.02 -4.41
N GLN A 336 23.11 1.59 -4.69
CA GLN A 336 22.30 0.74 -3.80
C GLN A 336 21.80 -0.50 -4.56
N LYS A 337 21.39 -1.54 -3.81
CA LYS A 337 20.74 -2.74 -4.38
C LYS A 337 19.20 -2.59 -4.45
N ASN A 338 18.71 -1.36 -4.44
CA ASN A 338 17.30 -1.00 -4.35
C ASN A 338 16.81 -0.38 -5.66
N TYR A 339 15.51 -0.23 -5.79
CA TYR A 339 14.87 0.31 -6.99
C TYR A 339 13.89 1.43 -6.64
N TYR A 340 13.80 2.43 -7.49
CA TYR A 340 12.63 3.30 -7.57
C TYR A 340 11.48 2.51 -8.22
N TRP A 341 10.27 2.75 -7.71
CA TRP A 341 9.07 2.08 -8.19
C TRP A 341 7.94 3.06 -8.41
N LEU A 342 7.29 2.97 -9.58
CA LEU A 342 6.07 3.67 -9.93
C LEU A 342 5.11 2.67 -10.56
N SER A 343 3.86 2.64 -10.13
CA SER A 343 2.82 1.80 -10.77
C SER A 343 1.56 2.59 -11.01
N HIS A 344 0.99 2.40 -12.21
CA HIS A 344 -0.35 2.82 -12.52
C HIS A 344 -1.20 1.60 -12.89
N GLN A 345 -2.44 1.56 -12.39
CA GLN A 345 -3.36 0.48 -12.76
C GLN A 345 -4.30 0.92 -13.86
N TRP A 346 -4.71 -0.04 -14.68
CA TRP A 346 -5.71 0.11 -15.70
C TRP A 346 -6.77 -0.97 -15.54
N LEU A 347 -8.03 -0.59 -15.51
CA LEU A 347 -9.17 -1.50 -15.52
C LEU A 347 -9.82 -1.42 -16.90
N VAL A 348 -9.65 -2.46 -17.72
CA VAL A 348 -10.34 -2.57 -19.01
C VAL A 348 -11.70 -3.22 -18.77
N TYR A 349 -12.75 -2.46 -19.01
CA TYR A 349 -14.14 -2.85 -18.74
C TYR A 349 -15.02 -2.67 -19.99
N GLY A 350 -15.77 -3.71 -20.35
CA GLY A 350 -16.61 -3.75 -21.56
C GLY A 350 -18.11 -3.61 -21.30
N GLY A 351 -18.51 -3.11 -20.11
CA GLY A 351 -19.93 -2.95 -19.77
C GLY A 351 -20.62 -4.24 -19.30
N GLU A 352 -19.91 -5.36 -19.22
CA GLU A 352 -20.45 -6.64 -18.74
C GLU A 352 -20.67 -6.60 -17.22
N ALA A 353 -21.70 -7.31 -16.73
CA ALA A 353 -21.84 -7.50 -15.28
C ALA A 353 -20.55 -8.14 -14.71
N PRO A 354 -20.02 -7.65 -13.58
CA PRO A 354 -18.86 -8.26 -12.96
C PRO A 354 -19.18 -9.71 -12.59
N PRO A 355 -18.18 -10.61 -12.61
CA PRO A 355 -18.39 -11.98 -12.15
C PRO A 355 -18.85 -11.94 -10.69
N LYS A 356 -19.86 -12.73 -10.36
CA LYS A 356 -20.23 -12.97 -8.96
C LYS A 356 -19.12 -13.81 -8.33
N GLU A 357 -18.50 -13.31 -7.26
CA GLU A 357 -17.56 -14.08 -6.43
C GLU A 357 -18.29 -15.08 -5.53
#